data_8b5195b9c23d46918a699df913d05de0
#
_entry.id   8b5195b9c23d46918a699df913d05de0
#
_cell.length_a   1.000
_cell.length_b   1.000
_cell.length_c   1.000
_cell.angle_alpha   90.00
_cell.angle_beta   90.00
_cell.angle_gamma   90.00
#
_symmetry.space_group_name_H-M   'P 1'
#
loop_
_entity.id
_entity.type
_entity.pdbx_description
1 polymer ?
#
loop_
_entity_poly.entity_id
_entity_poly.type
_entity_poly.pdbx_seq_one_letter_code
_entity_poly.pdbx_strand_id
1 'polypeptide(L)'
;DVNMIKVGLSDFYLKKYETEVVCYINEAFTYEMAEKNKTTRSYAAVVEAIKKHKDEPMILACGNAPTFIYAAINTLLEEKVDLSKVALLLFPVGFVNVVESKDYGRRFCDFFDVAGIIMQGRFGSSTMTVATLHAIFKLIKDYDGSEKYNGK
;
A
#
# COMPACT_ATOMS: atom_id res chain seq x y z
N ASP A 1 -0.35 5.69 -2.42
CA ASP A 1 0.29 6.42 -3.54
C ASP A 1 -0.35 7.78 -3.83
N VAL A 2 -1.59 8.02 -3.43
CA VAL A 2 -2.33 9.26 -3.70
C VAL A 2 -3.11 9.74 -2.48
N ASN A 3 -3.34 11.06 -2.37
CA ASN A 3 -4.09 11.64 -1.26
C ASN A 3 -5.53 11.14 -1.14
N MET A 4 -6.16 10.68 -2.23
CA MET A 4 -7.51 10.14 -2.19
C MET A 4 -7.63 8.97 -1.21
N ILE A 5 -6.62 8.11 -1.11
CA ILE A 5 -6.63 7.02 -0.13
C ILE A 5 -6.60 7.60 1.28
N LYS A 6 -5.69 8.55 1.55
CA LYS A 6 -5.56 9.20 2.86
C LYS A 6 -6.86 9.86 3.31
N VAL A 7 -7.46 10.72 2.46
CA VAL A 7 -8.68 11.46 2.81
C VAL A 7 -9.95 10.60 2.81
N GLY A 8 -9.91 9.44 2.13
CA GLY A 8 -11.03 8.51 2.09
C GLY A 8 -11.16 7.63 3.34
N LEU A 9 -10.11 7.54 4.17
CA LEU A 9 -10.13 6.71 5.37
C LEU A 9 -10.86 7.42 6.51
N SER A 10 -11.65 6.63 7.25
CA SER A 10 -12.44 7.13 8.38
C SER A 10 -11.55 7.39 9.60
N ASP A 11 -11.59 8.62 10.13
CA ASP A 11 -10.92 8.99 11.39
C ASP A 11 -11.33 8.11 12.57
N PHE A 12 -12.55 7.59 12.56
CA PHE A 12 -13.01 6.67 13.58
C PHE A 12 -12.14 5.40 13.65
N TYR A 13 -11.88 4.78 12.49
CA TYR A 13 -11.04 3.57 12.45
C TYR A 13 -9.58 3.88 12.72
N LEU A 14 -9.06 4.98 12.18
CA LEU A 14 -7.67 5.38 12.38
C LEU A 14 -7.37 5.62 13.87
N LYS A 15 -8.25 6.32 14.57
CA LYS A 15 -8.14 6.54 16.03
C LYS A 15 -8.29 5.26 16.82
N LYS A 16 -9.29 4.42 16.44
CA LYS A 16 -9.57 3.17 17.15
C LYS A 16 -8.39 2.19 17.11
N TYR A 17 -7.69 2.13 15.99
CA TYR A 17 -6.57 1.19 15.78
C TYR A 17 -5.19 1.88 15.82
N GLU A 18 -5.14 3.11 16.34
CA GLU A 18 -3.90 3.90 16.47
C GLU A 18 -3.06 3.89 15.19
N THR A 19 -3.76 4.02 14.03
CA THR A 19 -3.15 3.92 12.71
C THR A 19 -2.84 5.31 12.17
N GLU A 20 -1.60 5.58 11.82
CA GLU A 20 -1.19 6.76 11.09
C GLU A 20 -1.26 6.51 9.58
N VAL A 21 -1.71 7.52 8.82
CA VAL A 21 -1.74 7.47 7.35
C VAL A 21 -0.83 8.54 6.77
N VAL A 22 0.25 8.10 6.14
CA VAL A 22 1.20 9.00 5.47
C VAL A 22 1.00 8.98 3.95
N CYS A 23 1.12 10.15 3.32
CA CYS A 23 1.13 10.29 1.87
C CYS A 23 1.99 11.49 1.48
N TYR A 24 3.17 11.23 0.94
CA TYR A 24 4.17 12.24 0.60
C TYR A 24 4.07 12.77 -0.83
N ILE A 25 3.00 12.45 -1.56
CA ILE A 25 2.86 12.77 -2.99
C ILE A 25 2.93 14.27 -3.32
N ASN A 26 2.59 15.13 -2.38
CA ASN A 26 2.57 16.59 -2.54
C ASN A 26 3.66 17.31 -1.72
N GLU A 27 4.58 16.57 -1.10
CA GLU A 27 5.68 17.16 -0.37
C GLU A 27 6.73 17.76 -1.34
N ALA A 28 7.34 18.88 -0.98
CA ALA A 28 8.32 19.57 -1.83
C ALA A 28 9.47 18.65 -2.25
N PHE A 29 10.03 17.87 -1.32
CA PHE A 29 11.10 16.92 -1.60
C PHE A 29 10.71 15.85 -2.63
N THR A 30 9.42 15.48 -2.71
CA THR A 30 8.93 14.50 -3.67
C THR A 30 9.04 15.02 -5.11
N TYR A 31 8.75 16.30 -5.32
CA TYR A 31 8.91 16.93 -6.64
C TYR A 31 10.38 16.99 -7.03
N GLU A 32 11.25 17.47 -6.12
CA GLU A 32 12.69 17.57 -6.35
C GLU A 32 13.32 16.20 -6.64
N MET A 33 12.96 15.18 -5.86
CA MET A 33 13.46 13.83 -6.03
C MET A 33 12.97 13.21 -7.35
N ALA A 34 11.70 13.40 -7.70
CA ALA A 34 11.13 12.88 -8.95
C ALA A 34 11.82 13.50 -10.17
N GLU A 35 12.06 14.81 -10.16
CA GLU A 35 12.76 15.53 -11.23
C GLU A 35 14.23 15.10 -11.34
N LYS A 36 14.96 15.10 -10.23
CA LYS A 36 16.38 14.73 -10.17
C LYS A 36 16.61 13.31 -10.68
N ASN A 37 15.76 12.37 -10.30
CA ASN A 37 15.89 10.95 -10.62
C ASN A 37 15.11 10.55 -11.89
N LYS A 38 14.44 11.50 -12.57
CA LYS A 38 13.61 11.25 -13.75
C LYS A 38 12.57 10.15 -13.51
N THR A 39 11.93 10.17 -12.33
CA THR A 39 10.92 9.21 -11.92
C THR A 39 9.56 9.89 -11.71
N THR A 40 8.53 9.10 -11.37
CA THR A 40 7.23 9.65 -11.00
C THR A 40 7.21 10.10 -9.54
N ARG A 41 6.33 11.05 -9.20
CA ARG A 41 6.11 11.46 -7.80
C ARG A 41 5.69 10.29 -6.92
N SER A 42 4.84 9.37 -7.44
CA SER A 42 4.43 8.18 -6.70
C SER A 42 5.60 7.27 -6.35
N TYR A 43 6.57 7.18 -7.27
CA TYR A 43 7.82 6.47 -7.03
C TYR A 43 8.61 7.13 -5.89
N ALA A 44 8.91 8.42 -6.00
CA ALA A 44 9.70 9.16 -5.01
C ALA A 44 9.03 9.16 -3.62
N ALA A 45 7.71 9.36 -3.58
CA ALA A 45 6.94 9.40 -2.34
C ALA A 45 6.98 8.08 -1.56
N VAL A 46 6.85 6.92 -2.24
CA VAL A 46 6.88 5.63 -1.55
C VAL A 46 8.28 5.24 -1.10
N VAL A 47 9.31 5.56 -1.88
CA VAL A 47 10.71 5.35 -1.47
C VAL A 47 10.98 6.06 -0.14
N GLU A 48 10.61 7.32 -0.04
CA GLU A 48 10.83 8.09 1.17
C GLU A 48 9.96 7.60 2.35
N ALA A 49 8.70 7.23 2.07
CA ALA A 49 7.83 6.68 3.10
C ALA A 49 8.41 5.40 3.72
N ILE A 50 8.87 4.47 2.90
CA ILE A 50 9.48 3.24 3.39
C ILE A 50 10.73 3.52 4.20
N LYS A 51 11.62 4.38 3.72
CA LYS A 51 12.86 4.73 4.44
C LYS A 51 12.61 5.33 5.82
N LYS A 52 11.60 6.20 5.93
CA LYS A 52 11.24 6.83 7.22
C LYS A 52 10.58 5.88 8.21
N HIS A 53 9.82 4.89 7.72
CA HIS A 53 9.00 4.01 8.56
C HIS A 53 9.43 2.54 8.51
N LYS A 54 10.65 2.24 8.06
CA LYS A 54 11.13 0.87 7.81
C LYS A 54 11.13 -0.07 9.02
N ASP A 55 11.16 0.47 10.21
CA ASP A 55 11.18 -0.30 11.46
C ASP A 55 9.76 -0.54 12.02
N GLU A 56 8.75 0.08 11.41
CA GLU A 56 7.35 0.02 11.82
C GLU A 56 6.54 -0.98 10.98
N PRO A 57 5.47 -1.59 11.54
CA PRO A 57 4.51 -2.34 10.74
C PRO A 57 3.82 -1.40 9.72
N MET A 58 3.70 -1.84 8.46
CA MET A 58 3.14 -0.97 7.43
C MET A 58 2.23 -1.69 6.44
N ILE A 59 1.21 -0.99 5.97
CA ILE A 59 0.40 -1.37 4.81
C ILE A 59 0.72 -0.42 3.67
N LEU A 60 1.29 -0.93 2.59
CA LEU A 60 1.60 -0.16 1.39
C LEU A 60 0.42 -0.21 0.43
N ALA A 61 -0.30 0.91 0.31
CA ALA A 61 -1.55 1.00 -0.44
C ALA A 61 -1.38 1.76 -1.76
N CYS A 62 -1.64 1.09 -2.87
CA CYS A 62 -1.58 1.62 -4.23
C CYS A 62 -2.96 1.56 -4.89
N GLY A 63 -3.53 2.70 -5.26
CA GLY A 63 -4.81 2.79 -5.95
C GLY A 63 -4.75 3.43 -7.32
N ASN A 64 -3.56 3.89 -7.76
CA ASN A 64 -3.42 4.64 -9.02
C ASN A 64 -2.18 4.26 -9.82
N ALA A 65 -0.96 4.40 -9.28
CA ALA A 65 0.26 4.42 -10.07
C ALA A 65 1.03 3.07 -10.05
N PRO A 66 1.18 2.39 -11.20
CA PRO A 66 1.99 1.16 -11.31
C PRO A 66 3.43 1.33 -10.84
N THR A 67 4.02 2.51 -11.05
CA THR A 67 5.39 2.84 -10.63
C THR A 67 5.60 2.78 -9.12
N PHE A 68 4.53 2.99 -8.33
CA PHE A 68 4.55 2.81 -6.89
C PHE A 68 4.94 1.37 -6.52
N ILE A 69 4.40 0.37 -7.22
CA ILE A 69 4.62 -1.04 -6.89
C ILE A 69 6.09 -1.42 -7.05
N TYR A 70 6.68 -1.05 -8.18
CA TYR A 70 8.11 -1.31 -8.44
C TYR A 70 8.99 -0.62 -7.40
N ALA A 71 8.72 0.66 -7.13
CA ALA A 71 9.47 1.43 -6.13
C ALA A 71 9.35 0.82 -4.73
N ALA A 72 8.13 0.46 -4.32
CA ALA A 72 7.88 -0.13 -3.01
C ALA A 72 8.67 -1.42 -2.82
N ILE A 73 8.54 -2.36 -3.75
CA ILE A 73 9.21 -3.67 -3.65
C ILE A 73 10.73 -3.53 -3.65
N ASN A 74 11.28 -2.74 -4.58
CA ASN A 74 12.72 -2.53 -4.64
C ASN A 74 13.26 -1.90 -3.35
N THR A 75 12.57 -0.88 -2.83
CA THR A 75 13.00 -0.21 -1.60
C THR A 75 12.88 -1.12 -0.38
N LEU A 76 11.83 -1.94 -0.27
CA LEU A 76 11.72 -2.93 0.81
C LEU A 76 12.92 -3.87 0.85
N LEU A 77 13.37 -4.33 -0.31
CA LEU A 77 14.52 -5.22 -0.43
C LEU A 77 15.85 -4.51 -0.18
N GLU A 78 16.04 -3.32 -0.75
CA GLU A 78 17.25 -2.50 -0.61
C GLU A 78 17.48 -2.07 0.85
N GLU A 79 16.42 -1.62 1.53
CA GLU A 79 16.46 -1.20 2.93
C GLU A 79 16.40 -2.38 3.92
N LYS A 80 16.28 -3.62 3.42
CA LYS A 80 16.19 -4.84 4.23
C LYS A 80 15.10 -4.79 5.30
N VAL A 81 13.93 -4.28 4.89
CA VAL A 81 12.76 -4.17 5.77
C VAL A 81 12.32 -5.56 6.23
N ASP A 82 11.88 -5.67 7.49
CA ASP A 82 11.27 -6.89 8.00
C ASP A 82 9.92 -7.14 7.31
N LEU A 83 9.93 -8.02 6.30
CA LEU A 83 8.76 -8.30 5.47
C LEU A 83 7.59 -8.93 6.22
N SER A 84 7.83 -9.52 7.39
CA SER A 84 6.75 -10.05 8.25
C SER A 84 5.83 -8.96 8.81
N LYS A 85 6.28 -7.70 8.79
CA LYS A 85 5.54 -6.51 9.22
C LYS A 85 4.91 -5.73 8.06
N VAL A 86 5.00 -6.23 6.83
CA VAL A 86 4.53 -5.55 5.63
C VAL A 86 3.32 -6.23 5.05
N ALA A 87 2.33 -5.44 4.63
CA ALA A 87 1.23 -5.91 3.79
C ALA A 87 1.07 -5.00 2.56
N LEU A 88 0.66 -5.58 1.43
CA LEU A 88 0.48 -4.87 0.18
C LEU A 88 -1.00 -4.84 -0.24
N LEU A 89 -1.53 -3.64 -0.56
CA LEU A 89 -2.83 -3.47 -1.20
C LEU A 89 -2.61 -2.85 -2.58
N LEU A 90 -2.71 -3.65 -3.65
CA LEU A 90 -2.31 -3.27 -4.99
C LEU A 90 -3.51 -3.20 -5.94
N PHE A 91 -4.04 -2.01 -6.10
CA PHE A 91 -5.23 -1.69 -6.92
C PHE A 91 -4.96 -0.61 -7.99
N PRO A 92 -3.76 -0.50 -8.60
CA PRO A 92 -3.57 0.49 -9.65
C PRO A 92 -4.51 0.24 -10.82
N VAL A 93 -4.86 1.30 -11.52
CA VAL A 93 -5.79 1.28 -12.65
C VAL A 93 -5.13 1.88 -13.90
N GLY A 94 -5.52 1.42 -15.09
CA GLY A 94 -5.05 1.98 -16.34
C GLY A 94 -4.61 0.92 -17.36
N PHE A 95 -3.85 1.38 -18.38
CA PHE A 95 -3.50 0.56 -19.53
C PHE A 95 -2.02 0.24 -19.63
N VAL A 96 -1.14 1.12 -19.11
CA VAL A 96 0.31 1.01 -19.24
C VAL A 96 0.92 0.44 -17.98
N ASN A 97 1.59 -0.70 -18.08
CA ASN A 97 2.30 -1.39 -16.99
C ASN A 97 1.43 -1.75 -15.76
N VAL A 98 0.10 -1.72 -15.87
CA VAL A 98 -0.79 -2.01 -14.73
C VAL A 98 -0.80 -3.50 -14.42
N VAL A 99 -1.00 -4.34 -15.43
CA VAL A 99 -1.03 -5.80 -15.26
C VAL A 99 0.35 -6.31 -14.84
N GLU A 100 1.39 -5.86 -15.50
CA GLU A 100 2.78 -6.25 -15.27
C GLU A 100 3.23 -5.89 -13.85
N SER A 101 2.89 -4.70 -13.37
CA SER A 101 3.22 -4.28 -12.00
C SER A 101 2.51 -5.09 -10.94
N LYS A 102 1.24 -5.44 -11.16
CA LYS A 102 0.47 -6.30 -10.26
C LYS A 102 1.01 -7.73 -10.23
N ASP A 103 1.36 -8.26 -11.39
CA ASP A 103 2.00 -9.58 -11.47
C ASP A 103 3.36 -9.60 -10.77
N TYR A 104 4.13 -8.51 -10.88
CA TYR A 104 5.36 -8.33 -10.13
C TYR A 104 5.09 -8.32 -8.62
N GLY A 105 4.11 -7.54 -8.16
CA GLY A 105 3.69 -7.51 -6.76
C GLY A 105 3.19 -8.86 -6.24
N ARG A 106 2.40 -9.60 -7.05
CA ARG A 106 1.93 -10.93 -6.70
C ARG A 106 3.10 -11.91 -6.52
N ARG A 107 4.03 -11.95 -7.48
CA ARG A 107 5.22 -12.82 -7.40
C ARG A 107 6.08 -12.50 -6.18
N PHE A 108 6.20 -11.23 -5.83
CA PHE A 108 6.90 -10.82 -4.61
C PHE A 108 6.20 -11.34 -3.36
N CYS A 109 4.87 -11.19 -3.26
CA CYS A 109 4.11 -11.73 -2.14
C CYS A 109 4.23 -13.25 -2.04
N ASP A 110 4.10 -13.96 -3.16
CA ASP A 110 4.19 -15.42 -3.21
C ASP A 110 5.60 -15.92 -2.82
N PHE A 111 6.66 -15.22 -3.25
CA PHE A 111 8.04 -15.65 -3.01
C PHE A 111 8.53 -15.39 -1.58
N PHE A 112 8.13 -14.25 -1.01
CA PHE A 112 8.58 -13.81 0.31
C PHE A 112 7.54 -14.02 1.43
N ASP A 113 6.42 -14.68 1.14
CA ASP A 113 5.31 -14.90 2.07
C ASP A 113 4.76 -13.59 2.69
N VAL A 114 4.65 -12.54 1.85
CA VAL A 114 4.14 -11.23 2.26
C VAL A 114 2.62 -11.18 2.09
N ALA A 115 1.90 -10.75 3.13
CA ALA A 115 0.47 -10.56 3.06
C ALA A 115 0.08 -9.55 1.96
N GLY A 116 -0.88 -9.88 1.11
CA GLY A 116 -1.28 -8.98 0.03
C GLY A 116 -2.69 -9.21 -0.49
N ILE A 117 -3.34 -8.11 -0.88
CA ILE A 117 -4.59 -8.12 -1.65
C ILE A 117 -4.33 -7.39 -2.96
N ILE A 118 -4.42 -8.11 -4.07
CA ILE A 118 -4.02 -7.60 -5.38
C ILE A 118 -5.18 -7.76 -6.35
N MET A 119 -5.69 -6.64 -6.89
CA MET A 119 -6.73 -6.65 -7.90
C MET A 119 -6.14 -7.11 -9.24
N GLN A 120 -6.65 -8.19 -9.79
CA GLN A 120 -6.16 -8.72 -11.06
C GLN A 120 -6.54 -7.86 -12.28
N GLY A 121 -5.76 -7.96 -13.35
CA GLY A 121 -6.00 -7.26 -14.61
C GLY A 121 -5.84 -5.75 -14.51
N ARG A 122 -6.55 -5.01 -15.38
CA ARG A 122 -6.47 -3.54 -15.48
C ARG A 122 -7.37 -2.80 -14.51
N PHE A 123 -8.22 -3.51 -13.80
CA PHE A 123 -9.19 -2.97 -12.87
C PHE A 123 -8.52 -2.54 -11.57
N GLY A 124 -9.02 -1.46 -10.99
CA GLY A 124 -8.54 -0.94 -9.70
C GLY A 124 -9.01 0.50 -9.52
N SER A 125 -8.79 1.04 -8.34
CA SER A 125 -8.94 2.47 -8.04
C SER A 125 -8.54 2.78 -6.60
N SER A 126 -8.30 4.05 -6.30
CA SER A 126 -8.10 4.53 -4.94
C SER A 126 -9.33 4.33 -4.07
N THR A 127 -10.54 4.44 -4.63
CA THR A 127 -11.79 4.19 -3.89
C THR A 127 -11.95 2.72 -3.50
N MET A 128 -11.56 1.78 -4.37
CA MET A 128 -11.54 0.36 -4.04
C MET A 128 -10.50 0.05 -2.96
N THR A 129 -9.35 0.70 -3.00
CA THR A 129 -8.33 0.58 -1.95
C THR A 129 -8.87 1.03 -0.60
N VAL A 130 -9.55 2.19 -0.54
CA VAL A 130 -10.22 2.70 0.67
C VAL A 130 -11.30 1.73 1.17
N ALA A 131 -12.15 1.23 0.28
CA ALA A 131 -13.21 0.27 0.63
C ALA A 131 -12.62 -1.02 1.22
N THR A 132 -11.52 -1.52 0.66
CA THR A 132 -10.81 -2.70 1.16
C THR A 132 -10.20 -2.45 2.54
N LEU A 133 -9.57 -1.30 2.77
CA LEU A 133 -9.05 -0.93 4.10
C LEU A 133 -10.17 -0.83 5.14
N HIS A 134 -11.31 -0.23 4.79
CA HIS A 134 -12.47 -0.19 5.67
C HIS A 134 -13.04 -1.59 5.96
N ALA A 135 -13.03 -2.50 4.98
CA ALA A 135 -13.44 -3.89 5.20
C ALA A 135 -12.49 -4.60 6.18
N ILE A 136 -11.18 -4.41 6.03
CA ILE A 136 -10.17 -4.95 6.95
C ILE A 136 -10.41 -4.43 8.38
N PHE A 137 -10.61 -3.11 8.57
CA PHE A 137 -10.90 -2.54 9.88
C PHE A 137 -12.18 -3.11 10.51
N LYS A 138 -13.21 -3.39 9.71
CA LYS A 138 -14.44 -4.04 10.21
C LYS A 138 -14.19 -5.48 10.63
N LEU A 139 -13.44 -6.24 9.83
CA LEU A 139 -13.09 -7.63 10.15
C LEU A 139 -12.25 -7.73 11.43
N ILE A 140 -11.30 -6.83 11.66
CA ILE A 140 -10.52 -6.79 12.90
C ILE A 140 -11.43 -6.58 14.11
N LYS A 141 -12.48 -5.74 14.00
CA LYS A 141 -13.46 -5.55 15.07
C LYS A 141 -14.14 -6.86 15.48
N ASP A 142 -14.48 -7.67 14.50
CA ASP A 142 -15.16 -8.93 14.74
C ASP A 142 -14.18 -10.04 15.23
N TYR A 143 -12.86 -9.80 15.10
CA TYR A 143 -11.79 -10.75 15.43
C TYR A 143 -11.11 -10.49 16.78
N ASP A 144 -11.69 -9.65 17.64
CA ASP A 144 -11.07 -9.31 18.93
C ASP A 144 -11.10 -10.46 19.99
N GLY A 145 -11.18 -11.69 19.50
CA GLY A 145 -10.89 -12.90 20.28
C GLY A 145 -12.05 -13.49 21.07
N SER A 146 -13.24 -12.91 21.02
CA SER A 146 -14.39 -13.40 21.81
C SER A 146 -15.34 -14.33 21.05
N GLU A 147 -15.25 -14.42 19.70
CA GLU A 147 -16.05 -15.36 18.93
C GLU A 147 -15.16 -16.29 18.09
N LYS A 148 -15.09 -17.55 18.49
CA LYS A 148 -14.59 -18.61 17.62
C LYS A 148 -15.45 -18.62 16.37
N TYR A 149 -14.85 -18.38 15.20
CA TYR A 149 -15.49 -18.57 13.91
C TYR A 149 -15.93 -20.03 13.80
N ASN A 150 -17.18 -20.29 14.14
CA ASN A 150 -17.83 -21.56 13.88
C ASN A 150 -18.25 -21.55 12.40
N GLY A 151 -17.31 -21.94 11.52
CA GLY A 151 -17.60 -22.19 10.12
C GLY A 151 -18.72 -23.22 10.00
N LYS A 152 -19.88 -22.76 9.54
CA LYS A 152 -20.91 -23.59 8.91
C LYS A 152 -21.02 -23.18 7.45
#